data_79716ab84bb8aae9d1f8db343f560db9
#
_entry.id   79716ab84bb8aae9d1f8db343f560db9
#
_cell.length_a   1.000
_cell.length_b   1.000
_cell.length_c   1.000
_cell.angle_alpha   90.00
_cell.angle_beta   90.00
_cell.angle_gamma   90.00
#
_symmetry.space_group_name_H-M   'P 1'
#
loop_
_entity.id
_entity.type
_entity.pdbx_description
1 polymer ?
#
loop_
_entity_poly.entity_id
_entity_poly.type
_entity_poly.pdbx_seq_one_letter_code
_entity_poly.pdbx_strand_id
1 'polypeptide(L)'
;MLEKLPEEQALDNIDIWFQDEARFGQQNTTTKLWAEKGSRPRVVKQQQFLNAYLFGAVCPANGNTEALVVPFSNKEGMTLHMEQISKATPIGRHSVVIMDGASWHTNSIVDELDNVSIIKLPAYSPELNPIEQVWQWLRQNNLANKCFKDYDDIVESCSHAWNSFINDIKRVKTLCFRDWIDLSV
;
A
#
# COMPACT_ATOMS: atom_id res chain seq x y z
N MET A 1 9.70 18.14 -6.81
CA MET A 1 8.84 17.08 -7.38
C MET A 1 8.75 17.17 -8.91
N LEU A 2 8.44 18.33 -9.48
CA LEU A 2 8.30 18.50 -10.93
C LEU A 2 9.59 18.24 -11.74
N GLU A 3 10.78 18.47 -11.17
CA GLU A 3 12.09 18.25 -11.82
C GLU A 3 12.40 16.76 -12.13
N LYS A 4 11.63 15.82 -11.61
CA LYS A 4 11.82 14.37 -11.84
C LYS A 4 10.73 13.76 -12.72
N LEU A 5 9.83 14.57 -13.25
CA LEU A 5 8.83 14.13 -14.20
C LEU A 5 9.42 14.10 -15.61
N PRO A 6 8.97 13.19 -16.48
CA PRO A 6 9.34 13.21 -17.88
C PRO A 6 8.97 14.57 -18.49
N GLU A 7 9.93 15.26 -19.11
CA GLU A 7 9.76 16.63 -19.65
C GLU A 7 8.65 16.72 -20.74
N GLU A 8 8.26 15.60 -21.31
CA GLU A 8 7.30 15.52 -22.43
C GLU A 8 5.86 15.21 -22.01
N GLN A 9 5.61 14.95 -20.72
CA GLN A 9 4.27 14.57 -20.25
C GLN A 9 3.50 15.79 -19.71
N ALA A 10 2.29 16.02 -20.25
CA ALA A 10 1.37 16.98 -19.66
C ALA A 10 0.93 16.51 -18.26
N LEU A 11 0.85 17.41 -17.28
CA LEU A 11 0.48 17.09 -15.89
C LEU A 11 -0.87 16.34 -15.80
N ASP A 12 -1.80 16.64 -16.71
CA ASP A 12 -3.11 15.98 -16.79
C ASP A 12 -3.03 14.49 -17.13
N ASN A 13 -1.89 14.02 -17.67
CA ASN A 13 -1.66 12.62 -18.02
C ASN A 13 -0.85 11.87 -16.97
N ILE A 14 -0.62 12.47 -15.80
CA ILE A 14 0.14 11.86 -14.70
C ILE A 14 -0.82 11.32 -13.65
N ASP A 15 -0.62 10.05 -13.27
CA ASP A 15 -1.26 9.42 -12.12
C ASP A 15 -0.26 9.31 -10.97
N ILE A 16 -0.56 9.94 -9.84
CA ILE A 16 0.28 9.83 -8.63
C ILE A 16 -0.19 8.65 -7.80
N TRP A 17 0.72 7.71 -7.60
CA TRP A 17 0.53 6.54 -6.76
C TRP A 17 1.36 6.65 -5.49
N PHE A 18 0.82 6.13 -4.40
CA PHE A 18 1.52 5.97 -3.13
C PHE A 18 1.66 4.50 -2.83
N GLN A 19 2.89 4.06 -2.66
CA GLN A 19 3.24 2.66 -2.45
C GLN A 19 3.97 2.48 -1.11
N ASP A 20 3.74 1.32 -0.48
CA ASP A 20 4.45 0.88 0.72
C ASP A 20 4.26 -0.63 0.93
N GLU A 21 5.02 -1.23 1.88
CA GLU A 21 4.91 -2.62 2.29
C GLU A 21 4.53 -2.76 3.76
N ALA A 22 3.57 -3.60 4.03
CA ALA A 22 3.19 -3.96 5.39
C ALA A 22 3.37 -5.46 5.65
N ARG A 23 3.96 -5.78 6.81
CA ARG A 23 4.07 -7.16 7.30
C ARG A 23 2.83 -7.53 8.10
N PHE A 24 2.26 -8.69 7.77
CA PHE A 24 1.15 -9.32 8.52
C PHE A 24 1.50 -10.77 8.85
N GLY A 25 1.05 -11.25 10.02
CA GLY A 25 1.35 -12.63 10.40
C GLY A 25 1.05 -12.96 11.85
N GLN A 26 1.60 -14.07 12.28
CA GLN A 26 1.30 -14.70 13.57
C GLN A 26 1.80 -13.91 14.80
N GLN A 27 2.71 -12.96 14.64
CA GLN A 27 2.94 -11.90 15.62
C GLN A 27 1.89 -10.81 15.44
N ASN A 28 0.64 -11.16 15.76
CA ASN A 28 -0.51 -10.34 15.45
C ASN A 28 -0.50 -8.98 16.16
N THR A 29 -1.02 -7.97 15.47
CA THR A 29 -1.28 -6.65 16.04
C THR A 29 -2.58 -6.71 16.85
N THR A 30 -2.56 -6.14 18.05
CA THR A 30 -3.77 -5.96 18.87
C THR A 30 -4.30 -4.54 18.71
N THR A 31 -5.61 -4.39 18.64
CA THR A 31 -6.29 -3.09 18.56
C THR A 31 -7.45 -3.03 19.54
N LYS A 32 -8.04 -1.84 19.70
CA LYS A 32 -9.21 -1.63 20.56
C LYS A 32 -10.39 -2.45 20.04
N LEU A 33 -11.12 -3.05 20.97
CA LEU A 33 -12.36 -3.78 20.70
C LEU A 33 -13.54 -3.05 21.35
N TRP A 34 -14.67 -3.11 20.68
CA TRP A 34 -15.93 -2.78 21.31
C TRP A 34 -16.29 -3.87 22.33
N ALA A 35 -16.59 -3.47 23.55
CA ALA A 35 -16.95 -4.38 24.62
C ALA A 35 -17.95 -3.70 25.56
N GLU A 36 -18.64 -4.49 26.37
CA GLU A 36 -19.55 -3.99 27.39
C GLU A 36 -18.84 -3.05 28.35
N LYS A 37 -19.49 -1.95 28.72
CA LYS A 37 -18.91 -0.95 29.63
C LYS A 37 -18.53 -1.59 30.98
N GLY A 38 -17.28 -1.43 31.38
CA GLY A 38 -16.74 -2.01 32.59
C GLY A 38 -16.13 -3.42 32.44
N SER A 39 -16.28 -4.04 31.25
CA SER A 39 -15.62 -5.32 30.94
C SER A 39 -14.13 -5.12 30.59
N ARG A 40 -13.35 -6.21 30.71
CA ARG A 40 -11.96 -6.26 30.26
C ARG A 40 -11.83 -7.34 29.18
N PRO A 41 -12.10 -7.01 27.90
CA PRO A 41 -12.00 -8.00 26.84
C PRO A 41 -10.57 -8.55 26.74
N ARG A 42 -10.46 -9.86 26.57
CA ARG A 42 -9.18 -10.55 26.39
C ARG A 42 -8.99 -10.84 24.91
N VAL A 43 -7.80 -10.59 24.40
CA VAL A 43 -7.41 -10.92 23.03
C VAL A 43 -6.27 -11.92 23.09
N VAL A 44 -6.34 -12.93 22.25
CA VAL A 44 -5.24 -13.89 22.11
C VAL A 44 -4.10 -13.21 21.37
N LYS A 45 -2.90 -13.22 21.95
CA LYS A 45 -1.68 -12.79 21.29
C LYS A 45 -0.92 -14.02 20.79
N GLN A 46 -0.88 -14.19 19.49
CA GLN A 46 -0.14 -15.25 18.85
C GLN A 46 1.36 -14.92 18.83
N GLN A 47 2.22 -15.94 19.04
CA GLN A 47 3.66 -15.75 19.19
C GLN A 47 4.49 -16.56 18.18
N GLN A 48 3.87 -17.20 17.21
CA GLN A 48 4.56 -17.87 16.11
C GLN A 48 5.13 -16.83 15.13
N PHE A 49 5.90 -17.28 14.13
CA PHE A 49 6.73 -16.39 13.31
C PHE A 49 6.39 -16.36 11.83
N LEU A 50 5.38 -17.13 11.38
CA LEU A 50 4.94 -17.06 9.99
C LEU A 50 4.39 -15.67 9.67
N ASN A 51 4.81 -15.13 8.56
CA ASN A 51 4.34 -13.84 8.07
C ASN A 51 4.36 -13.78 6.55
N ALA A 52 3.59 -12.86 5.99
CA ALA A 52 3.62 -12.44 4.61
C ALA A 52 3.78 -10.93 4.54
N TYR A 53 4.23 -10.44 3.40
CA TYR A 53 4.30 -9.01 3.10
C TYR A 53 3.23 -8.68 2.08
N LEU A 54 2.46 -7.65 2.38
CA LEU A 54 1.49 -7.06 1.48
C LEU A 54 2.09 -5.77 0.92
N PHE A 55 2.48 -5.80 -0.35
CA PHE A 55 2.79 -4.62 -1.13
C PHE A 55 1.47 -4.01 -1.56
N GLY A 56 1.30 -2.72 -1.35
CA GLY A 56 0.09 -2.01 -1.74
C GLY A 56 0.43 -0.70 -2.41
N ALA A 57 -0.39 -0.31 -3.36
CA ALA A 57 -0.32 0.99 -3.99
C ALA A 57 -1.73 1.56 -4.19
N VAL A 58 -1.88 2.85 -4.01
CA VAL A 58 -3.14 3.57 -4.20
C VAL A 58 -2.90 4.83 -5.02
N CYS A 59 -3.83 5.13 -5.93
CA CYS A 59 -3.91 6.39 -6.63
C CYS A 59 -5.14 7.18 -6.11
N PRO A 60 -4.97 8.16 -5.21
CA PRO A 60 -6.09 8.85 -4.59
C PRO A 60 -6.98 9.62 -5.57
N ALA A 61 -6.40 10.12 -6.67
CA ALA A 61 -7.12 10.91 -7.65
C ALA A 61 -8.25 10.12 -8.34
N ASN A 62 -7.94 8.90 -8.81
CA ASN A 62 -8.90 8.06 -9.53
C ASN A 62 -9.46 6.91 -8.69
N GLY A 63 -8.79 6.56 -7.57
CA GLY A 63 -9.16 5.46 -6.68
C GLY A 63 -8.65 4.10 -7.15
N ASN A 64 -7.76 4.06 -8.14
CA ASN A 64 -7.10 2.84 -8.57
C ASN A 64 -6.18 2.32 -7.48
N THR A 65 -6.05 1.00 -7.41
CA THR A 65 -5.26 0.33 -6.40
C THR A 65 -4.64 -0.94 -6.98
N GLU A 66 -3.42 -1.25 -6.55
CA GLU A 66 -2.75 -2.52 -6.86
C GLU A 66 -2.18 -3.12 -5.58
N ALA A 67 -2.17 -4.44 -5.49
CA ALA A 67 -1.58 -5.15 -4.36
C ALA A 67 -0.99 -6.50 -4.73
N LEU A 68 0.04 -6.90 -3.99
CA LEU A 68 0.71 -8.17 -4.13
C LEU A 68 1.06 -8.74 -2.75
N VAL A 69 0.68 -9.99 -2.48
CA VAL A 69 1.07 -10.70 -1.25
C VAL A 69 2.23 -11.63 -1.55
N VAL A 70 3.34 -11.46 -0.86
CA VAL A 70 4.58 -12.22 -1.08
C VAL A 70 5.20 -12.68 0.24
N PRO A 71 6.03 -13.75 0.21
CA PRO A 71 6.67 -14.27 1.41
C PRO A 71 7.79 -13.35 1.94
N PHE A 72 8.40 -12.54 1.08
CA PHE A 72 9.54 -11.70 1.41
C PHE A 72 9.39 -10.30 0.84
N SER A 73 9.77 -9.28 1.62
CA SER A 73 9.93 -7.92 1.12
C SER A 73 11.33 -7.79 0.52
N ASN A 74 11.39 -7.84 -0.82
CA ASN A 74 12.64 -7.80 -1.58
C ASN A 74 12.47 -7.10 -2.93
N LYS A 75 13.58 -6.91 -3.64
CA LYS A 75 13.59 -6.25 -4.96
C LYS A 75 12.70 -6.98 -5.99
N GLU A 76 12.69 -8.32 -5.99
CA GLU A 76 11.89 -9.11 -6.94
C GLU A 76 10.39 -8.86 -6.75
N GLY A 77 9.89 -8.93 -5.51
CA GLY A 77 8.50 -8.60 -5.18
C GLY A 77 8.13 -7.16 -5.59
N MET A 78 9.04 -6.20 -5.35
CA MET A 78 8.82 -4.82 -5.76
C MET A 78 8.78 -4.66 -7.28
N THR A 79 9.66 -5.33 -8.03
CA THR A 79 9.63 -5.29 -9.50
C THR A 79 8.31 -5.81 -10.04
N LEU A 80 7.83 -6.96 -9.54
CA LEU A 80 6.52 -7.51 -9.90
C LEU A 80 5.37 -6.54 -9.58
N HIS A 81 5.45 -5.85 -8.44
CA HIS A 81 4.43 -4.87 -8.05
C HIS A 81 4.45 -3.63 -8.96
N MET A 82 5.63 -3.14 -9.36
CA MET A 82 5.75 -2.05 -10.34
C MET A 82 5.21 -2.46 -11.72
N GLU A 83 5.43 -3.70 -12.15
CA GLU A 83 4.82 -4.23 -13.38
C GLU A 83 3.28 -4.26 -13.31
N GLN A 84 2.69 -4.57 -12.14
CA GLN A 84 1.23 -4.48 -11.97
C GLN A 84 0.75 -3.05 -12.16
N ILE A 85 1.40 -2.06 -11.54
CA ILE A 85 1.06 -0.65 -11.69
C ILE A 85 1.21 -0.20 -13.15
N SER A 86 2.30 -0.62 -13.81
CA SER A 86 2.53 -0.34 -15.24
C SER A 86 1.39 -0.86 -16.11
N LYS A 87 0.97 -2.11 -15.90
CA LYS A 87 -0.15 -2.73 -16.62
C LYS A 87 -1.50 -2.07 -16.33
N ALA A 88 -1.70 -1.57 -15.11
CA ALA A 88 -2.90 -0.85 -14.70
C ALA A 88 -2.94 0.60 -15.21
N THR A 89 -1.79 1.15 -15.64
CA THR A 89 -1.68 2.51 -16.17
C THR A 89 -2.25 2.56 -17.58
N PRO A 90 -3.29 3.40 -17.85
CA PRO A 90 -3.88 3.50 -19.17
C PRO A 90 -2.88 4.00 -20.23
N ILE A 91 -3.10 3.60 -21.49
CA ILE A 91 -2.26 4.04 -22.63
C ILE A 91 -2.27 5.57 -22.70
N GLY A 92 -1.08 6.17 -22.87
CA GLY A 92 -0.90 7.62 -22.93
C GLY A 92 -0.84 8.32 -21.57
N ARG A 93 -0.92 7.58 -20.47
CA ARG A 93 -0.70 8.10 -19.11
C ARG A 93 0.62 7.61 -18.54
N HIS A 94 1.10 8.30 -17.52
CA HIS A 94 2.32 7.97 -16.82
C HIS A 94 2.07 7.89 -15.31
N SER A 95 2.48 6.79 -14.68
CA SER A 95 2.35 6.60 -13.23
C SER A 95 3.62 7.04 -12.51
N VAL A 96 3.48 7.98 -11.60
CA VAL A 96 4.54 8.42 -10.70
C VAL A 96 4.30 7.78 -9.35
N VAL A 97 5.15 6.82 -8.98
CA VAL A 97 5.02 6.07 -7.74
C VAL A 97 5.87 6.72 -6.65
N ILE A 98 5.20 7.20 -5.63
CA ILE A 98 5.83 7.77 -4.43
C ILE A 98 5.96 6.66 -3.39
N MET A 99 7.18 6.42 -2.91
CA MET A 99 7.51 5.40 -1.92
C MET A 99 8.58 5.87 -0.94
N ASP A 100 8.79 5.12 0.12
CA ASP A 100 9.87 5.40 1.06
C ASP A 100 11.28 5.11 0.46
N GLY A 101 12.31 5.41 1.24
CA GLY A 101 13.70 5.26 0.84
C GLY A 101 14.35 3.94 1.23
N ALA A 102 13.62 2.82 1.35
CA ALA A 102 14.22 1.53 1.68
C ALA A 102 15.37 1.16 0.73
N SER A 103 16.34 0.41 1.21
CA SER A 103 17.62 0.17 0.52
C SER A 103 17.47 -0.55 -0.82
N TRP A 104 16.42 -1.35 -1.00
CA TRP A 104 16.09 -2.05 -2.26
C TRP A 104 15.19 -1.24 -3.20
N HIS A 105 14.67 -0.10 -2.77
CA HIS A 105 13.93 0.84 -3.61
C HIS A 105 14.93 1.62 -4.49
N THR A 106 15.44 0.96 -5.53
CA THR A 106 16.36 1.58 -6.52
C THR A 106 15.59 1.90 -7.79
N ASN A 107 16.05 2.89 -8.56
CA ASN A 107 15.41 3.21 -9.84
C ASN A 107 15.42 2.00 -10.80
N SER A 108 16.40 1.10 -10.65
CA SER A 108 16.51 -0.11 -11.48
C SER A 108 15.33 -1.10 -11.39
N ILE A 109 14.35 -0.88 -10.52
CA ILE A 109 13.11 -1.69 -10.49
C ILE A 109 12.09 -1.25 -11.56
N VAL A 110 12.30 -0.10 -12.18
CA VAL A 110 11.44 0.45 -13.25
C VAL A 110 12.18 0.75 -14.54
N ASP A 111 13.47 0.37 -14.67
CA ASP A 111 14.28 0.66 -15.86
C ASP A 111 13.70 0.10 -17.17
N GLU A 112 12.87 -0.95 -17.09
CA GLU A 112 12.20 -1.60 -18.22
C GLU A 112 10.74 -1.14 -18.39
N LEU A 113 10.29 -0.15 -17.61
CA LEU A 113 8.89 0.33 -17.61
C LEU A 113 8.81 1.76 -18.11
N ASP A 114 8.39 1.96 -19.36
CA ASP A 114 8.33 3.27 -20.01
C ASP A 114 7.28 4.23 -19.41
N ASN A 115 6.28 3.69 -18.71
CA ASN A 115 5.14 4.44 -18.17
C ASN A 115 5.12 4.54 -16.65
N VAL A 116 6.23 4.23 -15.96
CA VAL A 116 6.35 4.32 -14.50
C VAL A 116 7.64 5.03 -14.11
N SER A 117 7.53 5.98 -13.19
CA SER A 117 8.67 6.63 -12.53
C SER A 117 8.53 6.59 -11.03
N ILE A 118 9.67 6.62 -10.31
CA ILE A 118 9.71 6.56 -8.86
C ILE A 118 10.18 7.89 -8.28
N ILE A 119 9.46 8.36 -7.25
CA ILE A 119 9.89 9.47 -6.39
C ILE A 119 10.00 8.95 -4.96
N LYS A 120 11.18 9.10 -4.38
CA LYS A 120 11.41 8.71 -2.98
C LYS A 120 11.03 9.82 -2.03
N LEU A 121 10.27 9.46 -0.99
CA LEU A 121 9.99 10.35 0.13
C LEU A 121 11.27 10.64 0.93
N PRO A 122 11.35 11.79 1.60
CA PRO A 122 12.38 12.05 2.59
C PRO A 122 12.37 10.95 3.67
N ALA A 123 13.57 10.63 4.19
CA ALA A 123 13.66 9.66 5.28
C ALA A 123 12.83 10.10 6.50
N TYR A 124 12.23 9.13 7.19
CA TYR A 124 11.45 9.36 8.40
C TYR A 124 10.21 10.25 8.23
N SER A 125 9.54 10.18 7.08
CA SER A 125 8.34 10.98 6.79
C SER A 125 7.12 10.13 6.44
N PRO A 126 6.70 9.18 7.28
CA PRO A 126 5.56 8.30 6.99
C PRO A 126 4.23 9.07 6.88
N GLU A 127 4.14 10.25 7.53
CA GLU A 127 2.97 11.12 7.45
C GLU A 127 2.70 11.65 6.02
N LEU A 128 3.72 11.64 5.16
CA LEU A 128 3.60 12.01 3.75
C LEU A 128 3.12 10.84 2.87
N ASN A 129 3.05 9.62 3.41
CA ASN A 129 2.56 8.48 2.64
C ASN A 129 1.14 8.10 3.08
N PRO A 130 0.10 8.46 2.32
CA PRO A 130 -1.29 8.18 2.70
C PRO A 130 -1.64 6.69 2.76
N ILE A 131 -0.83 5.79 2.21
CA ILE A 131 -1.07 4.35 2.30
C ILE A 131 -0.94 3.82 3.73
N GLU A 132 -0.29 4.55 4.62
CA GLU A 132 -0.27 4.24 6.06
C GLU A 132 -1.69 4.20 6.66
N GLN A 133 -2.61 5.03 6.15
CA GLN A 133 -4.02 5.01 6.54
C GLN A 133 -4.72 3.72 6.06
N VAL A 134 -4.29 3.18 4.91
CA VAL A 134 -4.79 1.89 4.40
C VAL A 134 -4.37 0.78 5.35
N TRP A 135 -3.09 0.72 5.75
CA TRP A 135 -2.61 -0.26 6.72
C TRP A 135 -3.34 -0.20 8.05
N GLN A 136 -3.60 1.02 8.52
CA GLN A 136 -4.39 1.21 9.73
C GLN A 136 -5.82 0.68 9.57
N TRP A 137 -6.47 0.97 8.44
CA TRP A 137 -7.81 0.49 8.14
C TRP A 137 -7.87 -1.04 8.07
N LEU A 138 -6.92 -1.68 7.34
CA LEU A 138 -6.85 -3.14 7.22
C LEU A 138 -6.66 -3.80 8.60
N ARG A 139 -5.79 -3.26 9.44
CA ARG A 139 -5.59 -3.75 10.80
C ARG A 139 -6.87 -3.63 11.63
N GLN A 140 -7.51 -2.47 11.61
CA GLN A 140 -8.68 -2.22 12.45
C GLN A 140 -9.91 -3.05 12.04
N ASN A 141 -10.09 -3.32 10.76
CA ASN A 141 -11.32 -3.93 10.25
C ASN A 141 -11.18 -5.43 9.98
N ASN A 142 -9.98 -5.94 9.65
CA ASN A 142 -9.84 -7.30 9.14
C ASN A 142 -8.70 -8.11 9.78
N LEU A 143 -7.56 -7.51 10.13
CA LEU A 143 -6.31 -8.24 10.40
C LEU A 143 -5.83 -8.16 11.85
N ALA A 144 -6.26 -7.17 12.64
CA ALA A 144 -5.91 -7.12 14.05
C ALA A 144 -6.76 -8.08 14.88
N ASN A 145 -6.21 -8.50 16.03
CA ASN A 145 -6.86 -9.43 16.96
C ASN A 145 -7.18 -10.82 16.35
N LYS A 146 -6.60 -11.15 15.19
CA LYS A 146 -6.77 -12.42 14.49
C LYS A 146 -5.58 -13.33 14.76
N CYS A 147 -5.84 -14.62 14.97
CA CYS A 147 -4.85 -15.68 14.99
C CYS A 147 -4.86 -16.41 13.65
N PHE A 148 -3.69 -16.57 13.05
CA PHE A 148 -3.52 -17.22 11.75
C PHE A 148 -3.03 -18.66 11.96
N LYS A 149 -3.65 -19.61 11.26
CA LYS A 149 -3.31 -21.04 11.35
C LYS A 149 -1.93 -21.31 10.74
N ASP A 150 -1.74 -20.87 9.52
CA ASP A 150 -0.59 -21.13 8.67
C ASP A 150 -0.33 -19.95 7.72
N TYR A 151 0.61 -20.14 6.80
CA TYR A 151 0.95 -19.13 5.80
C TYR A 151 -0.20 -18.84 4.81
N ASP A 152 -0.91 -19.87 4.39
CA ASP A 152 -2.02 -19.73 3.43
C ASP A 152 -3.17 -18.92 4.03
N ASP A 153 -3.50 -19.14 5.31
CA ASP A 153 -4.49 -18.32 6.03
C ASP A 153 -4.04 -16.84 6.16
N ILE A 154 -2.74 -16.58 6.27
CA ILE A 154 -2.23 -15.19 6.26
C ILE A 154 -2.45 -14.56 4.88
N VAL A 155 -2.08 -15.26 3.80
CA VAL A 155 -2.24 -14.78 2.42
C VAL A 155 -3.70 -14.54 2.08
N GLU A 156 -4.57 -15.48 2.39
CA GLU A 156 -6.01 -15.37 2.18
C GLU A 156 -6.62 -14.20 2.95
N SER A 157 -6.20 -14.03 4.21
CA SER A 157 -6.67 -12.94 5.07
C SER A 157 -6.22 -11.57 4.56
N CYS A 158 -4.98 -11.44 4.10
CA CYS A 158 -4.47 -10.21 3.49
C CYS A 158 -5.24 -9.88 2.21
N SER A 159 -5.46 -10.87 1.35
CA SER A 159 -6.21 -10.72 0.10
C SER A 159 -7.67 -10.32 0.37
N HIS A 160 -8.31 -10.97 1.32
CA HIS A 160 -9.68 -10.62 1.73
C HIS A 160 -9.76 -9.19 2.29
N ALA A 161 -8.81 -8.83 3.16
CA ALA A 161 -8.76 -7.49 3.75
C ALA A 161 -8.60 -6.41 2.69
N TRP A 162 -7.67 -6.61 1.75
CA TRP A 162 -7.45 -5.69 0.64
C TRP A 162 -8.70 -5.55 -0.24
N ASN A 163 -9.28 -6.67 -0.66
CA ASN A 163 -10.50 -6.69 -1.46
C ASN A 163 -11.68 -6.00 -0.74
N SER A 164 -11.80 -6.21 0.57
CA SER A 164 -12.80 -5.50 1.39
C SER A 164 -12.56 -3.99 1.42
N PHE A 165 -11.30 -3.55 1.45
CA PHE A 165 -10.94 -2.14 1.43
C PHE A 165 -11.30 -1.49 0.10
N ILE A 166 -10.90 -2.10 -1.02
CA ILE A 166 -11.06 -1.54 -2.38
C ILE A 166 -12.48 -1.64 -2.92
N ASN A 167 -13.34 -2.45 -2.31
CA ASN A 167 -14.75 -2.60 -2.71
C ASN A 167 -15.56 -1.29 -2.62
N ASP A 168 -15.02 -0.27 -1.98
CA ASP A 168 -15.58 1.07 -1.92
C ASP A 168 -14.54 2.11 -2.40
N ILE A 169 -14.65 2.49 -3.66
CA ILE A 169 -13.76 3.47 -4.30
C ILE A 169 -13.79 4.85 -3.60
N LYS A 170 -14.94 5.22 -3.00
CA LYS A 170 -15.04 6.48 -2.24
C LYS A 170 -14.16 6.41 -0.99
N ARG A 171 -14.09 5.24 -0.35
CA ARG A 171 -13.21 5.02 0.80
C ARG A 171 -11.75 5.22 0.40
N VAL A 172 -11.31 4.62 -0.72
CA VAL A 172 -9.92 4.78 -1.21
C VAL A 172 -9.61 6.26 -1.40
N LYS A 173 -10.46 6.98 -2.16
CA LYS A 173 -10.28 8.40 -2.42
C LYS A 173 -10.26 9.24 -1.15
N THR A 174 -11.26 9.08 -0.26
CA THR A 174 -11.38 9.91 0.94
C THR A 174 -10.27 9.65 1.95
N LEU A 175 -9.90 8.36 2.15
CA LEU A 175 -8.90 7.99 3.15
C LEU A 175 -7.48 8.42 2.73
N CYS A 176 -7.19 8.32 1.43
CA CYS A 176 -5.86 8.57 0.90
C CYS A 176 -5.68 9.98 0.34
N PHE A 177 -6.75 10.77 0.21
CA PHE A 177 -6.64 12.15 -0.28
C PHE A 177 -5.87 13.04 0.70
N ARG A 178 -5.07 13.94 0.13
CA ARG A 178 -4.40 15.04 0.83
C ARG A 178 -4.44 16.26 -0.09
N ASP A 179 -4.65 17.46 0.47
CA ASP A 179 -4.78 18.70 -0.32
C ASP A 179 -3.56 18.97 -1.22
N TRP A 180 -2.37 18.56 -0.77
CA TRP A 180 -1.13 18.74 -1.54
C TRP A 180 -0.93 17.74 -2.69
N ILE A 181 -1.82 16.74 -2.84
CA ILE A 181 -1.80 15.75 -3.95
C ILE A 181 -2.56 16.30 -5.17
N ASP A 182 -3.44 17.26 -4.97
CA ASP A 182 -4.23 17.84 -6.06
C ASP A 182 -3.32 18.69 -6.96
N LEU A 183 -3.10 18.22 -8.18
CA LEU A 183 -2.30 18.92 -9.20
C LEU A 183 -3.14 19.90 -10.01
N SER A 184 -4.44 20.01 -9.77
CA SER A 184 -5.38 20.87 -10.50
C SER A 184 -5.36 22.33 -10.01
N VAL A 185 -4.15 22.94 -9.91
CA VAL A 185 -3.98 24.35 -9.56
C VAL A 185 -3.62 25.17 -10.80
#